data_86900fcc06286cbdd898e9c3d143d837
#
_entry.id   86900fcc06286cbdd898e9c3d143d837
#
_cell.length_a   1.000
_cell.length_b   1.000
_cell.length_c   1.000
_cell.angle_alpha   90.00
_cell.angle_beta   90.00
_cell.angle_gamma   90.00
#
_symmetry.space_group_name_H-M   'P 1'
#
loop_
_entity.id
_entity.type
_entity.pdbx_description
1 polymer ?
#
loop_
_entity_poly.entity_id
_entity_poly.type
_entity_poly.pdbx_seq_one_letter_code
_entity_poly.pdbx_strand_id
1 'polypeptide(L)'
;IDTLRITDIGFEDYYLIHDLVCHKTNTQNPEQYYVREALRVAYLYAIYNDGKLNTLYQEYPEKFITYLEAFDNIFTTNYDANLELATHKPAYHIHGQFDKKSDVYLLDSFRNQLPDAPIKEIEIDENYFYLYSNALTTHCGAYKELQIKQIPQANSAVEKMAIAYNNDPKIKQDVDSWTLKSNKLTANMGYAIQLKAANPSLTFSDNYHFDTFKNITGTLEILGLSPWNDFHIFESINASNIDECVYYYFNESDCDMIKELLPTLNALSLIHISEP
;
A
#
# COMPACT_ATOMS: atom_id res chain seq x y z
N ILE A 1 6.51 8.22 -29.99
CA ILE A 1 7.31 8.27 -28.73
C ILE A 1 7.79 9.70 -28.45
N ASP A 2 7.95 10.54 -29.47
CA ASP A 2 8.49 11.91 -29.35
C ASP A 2 7.56 12.93 -28.68
N THR A 3 6.39 12.55 -28.24
CA THR A 3 5.39 13.46 -27.63
C THR A 3 5.07 13.16 -26.17
N LEU A 4 5.55 12.06 -25.61
CA LEU A 4 5.31 11.74 -24.19
C LEU A 4 6.25 12.58 -23.33
N ARG A 5 5.67 13.48 -22.52
CA ARG A 5 6.43 14.24 -21.52
C ARG A 5 6.46 13.44 -20.22
N ILE A 6 7.50 13.61 -19.43
CA ILE A 6 7.62 12.95 -18.11
C ILE A 6 6.46 13.32 -17.18
N THR A 7 5.84 14.48 -17.42
CA THR A 7 4.64 14.94 -16.71
C THR A 7 3.37 14.16 -17.08
N ASP A 8 3.40 13.40 -18.18
CA ASP A 8 2.27 12.61 -18.63
C ASP A 8 2.28 11.19 -18.06
N ILE A 9 3.29 10.87 -17.26
CA ILE A 9 3.47 9.56 -16.60
C ILE A 9 3.09 9.72 -15.14
N GLY A 10 2.20 8.87 -14.65
CA GLY A 10 1.88 8.79 -13.24
C GLY A 10 3.12 8.45 -12.41
N PHE A 11 3.24 9.03 -11.21
CA PHE A 11 4.43 8.83 -10.39
C PHE A 11 4.63 7.34 -10.03
N GLU A 12 3.55 6.63 -9.71
CA GLU A 12 3.58 5.20 -9.42
C GLU A 12 4.02 4.37 -10.65
N ASP A 13 3.59 4.75 -11.86
CA ASP A 13 4.00 4.10 -13.11
C ASP A 13 5.49 4.25 -13.37
N TYR A 14 6.10 5.30 -12.87
CA TYR A 14 7.55 5.50 -12.99
C TYR A 14 8.34 4.36 -12.34
N TYR A 15 7.90 3.84 -11.20
CA TYR A 15 8.53 2.68 -10.55
C TYR A 15 8.42 1.42 -11.39
N LEU A 16 7.27 1.19 -12.02
CA LEU A 16 7.08 0.06 -12.93
C LEU A 16 8.03 0.18 -14.14
N ILE A 17 8.12 1.36 -14.74
CA ILE A 17 9.02 1.62 -15.86
C ILE A 17 10.48 1.39 -15.45
N HIS A 18 10.88 1.88 -14.29
CA HIS A 18 12.21 1.66 -13.73
C HIS A 18 12.51 0.17 -13.58
N ASP A 19 11.60 -0.61 -13.00
CA ASP A 19 11.77 -2.05 -12.81
C ASP A 19 11.88 -2.80 -14.14
N LEU A 20 11.08 -2.42 -15.15
CA LEU A 20 11.14 -2.99 -16.49
C LEU A 20 12.47 -2.66 -17.19
N VAL A 21 12.97 -1.43 -17.02
CA VAL A 21 14.28 -1.03 -17.56
C VAL A 21 15.41 -1.83 -16.89
N CYS A 22 15.39 -1.95 -15.56
CA CYS A 22 16.37 -2.75 -14.83
C CYS A 22 16.36 -4.21 -15.28
N HIS A 23 15.17 -4.80 -15.47
CA HIS A 23 15.06 -6.16 -16.00
C HIS A 23 15.66 -6.27 -17.40
N LYS A 24 15.36 -5.34 -18.32
CA LYS A 24 15.86 -5.34 -19.68
C LYS A 24 17.37 -5.12 -19.77
N THR A 25 17.94 -4.30 -18.88
CA THR A 25 19.38 -4.01 -18.82
C THR A 25 20.15 -4.99 -17.95
N ASN A 26 19.47 -5.96 -17.37
CA ASN A 26 20.04 -6.93 -16.44
C ASN A 26 20.67 -6.29 -15.20
N THR A 27 20.17 -5.10 -14.82
CA THR A 27 20.54 -4.42 -13.57
C THR A 27 19.88 -5.13 -12.41
N GLN A 28 20.65 -5.56 -11.41
CA GLN A 28 20.15 -6.32 -10.27
C GLN A 28 20.38 -5.54 -8.95
N ASN A 29 19.78 -6.03 -7.89
CA ASN A 29 20.09 -5.56 -6.54
C ASN A 29 21.59 -5.68 -6.25
N PRO A 30 22.21 -4.71 -5.51
CA PRO A 30 21.49 -3.63 -4.80
C PRO A 30 21.20 -2.36 -5.64
N GLU A 31 21.78 -2.19 -6.85
CA GLU A 31 21.71 -0.93 -7.60
C GLU A 31 20.27 -0.57 -7.98
N GLN A 32 19.51 -1.54 -8.48
CA GLN A 32 18.08 -1.35 -8.80
C GLN A 32 17.31 -0.82 -7.60
N TYR A 33 17.55 -1.43 -6.46
CA TYR A 33 16.86 -1.10 -5.23
C TYR A 33 17.22 0.31 -4.73
N TYR A 34 18.50 0.68 -4.72
CA TYR A 34 18.93 2.00 -4.26
C TYR A 34 18.35 3.14 -5.08
N VAL A 35 18.32 3.00 -6.40
CA VAL A 35 17.69 4.02 -7.27
C VAL A 35 16.21 4.16 -6.96
N ARG A 36 15.52 3.04 -6.81
CA ARG A 36 14.09 3.02 -6.47
C ARG A 36 13.81 3.70 -5.13
N GLU A 37 14.59 3.39 -4.10
CA GLU A 37 14.44 4.01 -2.78
C GLU A 37 14.81 5.50 -2.80
N ALA A 38 15.82 5.91 -3.54
CA ALA A 38 16.15 7.31 -3.69
C ALA A 38 15.00 8.13 -4.32
N LEU A 39 14.37 7.57 -5.35
CA LEU A 39 13.18 8.17 -5.98
C LEU A 39 12.00 8.24 -5.00
N ARG A 40 11.77 7.14 -4.26
CA ARG A 40 10.73 7.08 -3.23
C ARG A 40 10.94 8.17 -2.17
N VAL A 41 12.14 8.30 -1.63
CA VAL A 41 12.48 9.32 -0.64
C VAL A 41 12.25 10.73 -1.19
N ALA A 42 12.71 11.00 -2.42
CA ALA A 42 12.50 12.30 -3.05
C ALA A 42 11.01 12.63 -3.23
N TYR A 43 10.22 11.65 -3.63
CA TYR A 43 8.77 11.81 -3.79
C TYR A 43 8.07 12.05 -2.46
N LEU A 44 8.35 11.22 -1.45
CA LEU A 44 7.77 11.38 -0.12
C LEU A 44 8.12 12.72 0.51
N TYR A 45 9.37 13.16 0.34
CA TYR A 45 9.80 14.48 0.81
C TYR A 45 9.01 15.60 0.13
N ALA A 46 8.81 15.50 -1.19
CA ALA A 46 8.06 16.49 -1.95
C ALA A 46 6.58 16.54 -1.54
N ILE A 47 5.94 15.38 -1.32
CA ILE A 47 4.54 15.30 -0.87
C ILE A 47 4.40 15.81 0.57
N TYR A 48 5.27 15.34 1.45
CA TYR A 48 5.22 15.68 2.87
C TYR A 48 5.45 17.17 3.10
N ASN A 49 6.28 17.81 2.26
CA ASN A 49 6.50 19.25 2.20
C ASN A 49 6.71 19.88 3.58
N ASP A 50 7.73 19.41 4.29
CA ASP A 50 8.08 19.86 5.64
C ASP A 50 6.88 19.78 6.64
N GLY A 51 6.04 18.77 6.50
CA GLY A 51 4.88 18.55 7.36
C GLY A 51 3.63 19.34 6.99
N LYS A 52 3.68 20.19 5.95
CA LYS A 52 2.50 20.95 5.51
C LYS A 52 1.36 20.06 5.05
N LEU A 53 1.66 18.86 4.51
CA LEU A 53 0.63 17.88 4.19
C LEU A 53 -0.30 17.60 5.39
N ASN A 54 0.25 17.49 6.59
CA ASN A 54 -0.50 17.17 7.81
C ASN A 54 -1.35 18.34 8.36
N THR A 55 -1.34 19.49 7.70
CA THR A 55 -2.11 20.67 8.13
C THR A 55 -3.28 20.99 7.19
N LEU A 56 -3.43 20.24 6.08
CA LEU A 56 -4.48 20.51 5.08
C LEU A 56 -5.89 20.40 5.65
N TYR A 57 -6.10 19.58 6.67
CA TYR A 57 -7.41 19.46 7.34
C TYR A 57 -7.94 20.81 7.87
N GLN A 58 -7.04 21.76 8.17
CA GLN A 58 -7.41 23.10 8.68
C GLN A 58 -8.07 23.95 7.60
N GLU A 59 -7.92 23.60 6.33
CA GLU A 59 -8.48 24.27 5.17
C GLU A 59 -9.80 23.62 4.70
N TYR A 60 -10.21 22.50 5.31
CA TYR A 60 -11.43 21.80 4.91
C TYR A 60 -12.66 22.64 5.24
N PRO A 61 -13.57 22.84 4.27
CA PRO A 61 -14.84 23.53 4.53
C PRO A 61 -15.68 22.77 5.55
N GLU A 62 -16.33 23.48 6.47
CA GLU A 62 -17.20 22.90 7.50
C GLU A 62 -18.28 21.96 6.90
N LYS A 63 -18.82 22.32 5.75
CA LYS A 63 -19.79 21.47 5.04
C LYS A 63 -19.23 20.13 4.63
N PHE A 64 -17.96 20.08 4.24
CA PHE A 64 -17.28 18.83 3.88
C PHE A 64 -17.02 17.98 5.11
N ILE A 65 -16.60 18.58 6.21
CA ILE A 65 -16.42 17.88 7.49
C ILE A 65 -17.75 17.27 7.94
N THR A 66 -18.82 18.06 7.98
CA THR A 66 -20.17 17.59 8.35
C THR A 66 -20.67 16.47 7.44
N TYR A 67 -20.38 16.55 6.13
CA TYR A 67 -20.70 15.49 5.20
C TYR A 67 -19.97 14.19 5.53
N LEU A 68 -18.66 14.23 5.79
CA LEU A 68 -17.86 13.07 6.18
C LEU A 68 -18.30 12.46 7.51
N GLU A 69 -18.70 13.31 8.47
CA GLU A 69 -19.18 12.87 9.80
C GLU A 69 -20.49 12.06 9.72
N ALA A 70 -21.24 12.18 8.63
CA ALA A 70 -22.48 11.43 8.44
C ALA A 70 -22.25 9.92 8.13
N PHE A 71 -21.04 9.53 7.73
CA PHE A 71 -20.73 8.14 7.39
C PHE A 71 -20.31 7.34 8.61
N ASP A 72 -20.71 6.06 8.65
CA ASP A 72 -20.30 5.11 9.69
C ASP A 72 -18.82 4.73 9.56
N ASN A 73 -18.32 4.61 8.33
CA ASN A 73 -16.95 4.25 8.02
C ASN A 73 -16.38 5.18 6.95
N ILE A 74 -15.13 5.58 7.13
CA ILE A 74 -14.36 6.36 6.17
C ILE A 74 -13.17 5.50 5.73
N PHE A 75 -13.07 5.25 4.42
CA PHE A 75 -11.90 4.60 3.82
C PHE A 75 -11.16 5.61 2.96
N THR A 76 -9.84 5.53 2.95
CA THR A 76 -9.02 6.45 2.18
C THR A 76 -7.83 5.75 1.53
N THR A 77 -7.47 6.22 0.34
CA THR A 77 -6.21 5.89 -0.33
C THR A 77 -5.10 6.87 0.02
N ASN A 78 -5.43 7.97 0.67
CA ASN A 78 -4.44 8.95 1.15
C ASN A 78 -3.62 8.36 2.28
N TYR A 79 -2.38 8.82 2.39
CA TYR A 79 -1.43 8.36 3.39
C TYR A 79 -1.37 9.24 4.64
N ASP A 80 -1.97 10.43 4.59
CA ASP A 80 -2.01 11.42 5.68
C ASP A 80 -3.21 11.21 6.60
N ALA A 81 -3.17 11.79 7.80
CA ALA A 81 -4.22 11.71 8.81
C ALA A 81 -5.21 12.89 8.76
N ASN A 82 -5.31 13.61 7.64
CA ASN A 82 -6.14 14.82 7.58
C ASN A 82 -7.64 14.54 7.80
N LEU A 83 -8.14 13.37 7.37
CA LEU A 83 -9.56 13.01 7.56
C LEU A 83 -9.88 12.78 9.04
N GLU A 84 -9.01 12.05 9.75
CA GLU A 84 -9.15 11.81 11.18
C GLU A 84 -9.05 13.11 11.99
N LEU A 85 -8.09 13.97 11.62
CA LEU A 85 -7.90 15.27 12.30
C LEU A 85 -9.08 16.21 12.07
N ALA A 86 -9.69 16.17 10.88
CA ALA A 86 -10.84 17.00 10.55
C ALA A 86 -12.14 16.51 11.21
N THR A 87 -12.39 15.20 11.16
CA THR A 87 -13.67 14.61 11.57
C THR A 87 -13.67 14.06 13.00
N HIS A 88 -12.49 13.93 13.62
CA HIS A 88 -12.30 13.23 14.90
C HIS A 88 -12.83 11.78 14.89
N LYS A 89 -12.96 11.17 13.70
CA LYS A 89 -13.34 9.78 13.50
C LYS A 89 -12.16 9.00 12.94
N PRO A 90 -12.04 7.69 13.24
CA PRO A 90 -11.04 6.85 12.59
C PRO A 90 -11.31 6.74 11.09
N ALA A 91 -10.26 6.79 10.27
CA ALA A 91 -10.30 6.42 8.88
C ALA A 91 -9.49 5.14 8.64
N TYR A 92 -9.89 4.36 7.64
CA TYR A 92 -9.23 3.12 7.24
C TYR A 92 -8.35 3.39 6.02
N HIS A 93 -7.03 3.38 6.21
CA HIS A 93 -6.05 3.61 5.15
C HIS A 93 -5.79 2.33 4.36
N ILE A 94 -6.49 2.17 3.24
CA ILE A 94 -6.41 0.95 2.42
C ILE A 94 -5.15 0.87 1.56
N HIS A 95 -4.35 1.92 1.50
CA HIS A 95 -3.03 1.94 0.86
C HIS A 95 -1.88 2.23 1.85
N GLY A 96 -2.13 2.07 3.16
CA GLY A 96 -1.16 2.42 4.19
C GLY A 96 -1.20 3.90 4.57
N GLN A 97 -0.38 4.27 5.54
CA GLN A 97 -0.39 5.60 6.15
C GLN A 97 1.02 6.02 6.60
N PHE A 98 1.28 7.31 6.67
CA PHE A 98 2.61 7.85 6.98
C PHE A 98 3.02 7.72 8.45
N ASP A 99 2.09 7.56 9.33
CA ASP A 99 2.30 7.43 10.78
C ASP A 99 2.38 5.98 11.26
N LYS A 100 2.26 5.01 10.35
CA LYS A 100 2.41 3.59 10.65
C LYS A 100 3.69 3.03 10.06
N LYS A 101 4.57 2.50 10.91
CA LYS A 101 5.81 1.85 10.48
C LYS A 101 5.51 0.62 9.65
N SER A 102 6.21 0.49 8.51
CA SER A 102 6.14 -0.70 7.67
C SER A 102 6.89 -1.86 8.30
N ASP A 103 6.31 -3.04 8.22
CA ASP A 103 6.98 -4.30 8.55
C ASP A 103 7.83 -4.75 7.37
N VAL A 104 9.14 -4.84 7.57
CA VAL A 104 10.09 -5.18 6.51
C VAL A 104 10.71 -6.54 6.78
N TYR A 105 10.38 -7.51 5.94
CA TYR A 105 10.95 -8.86 6.00
C TYR A 105 11.91 -9.18 4.84
N LEU A 106 11.98 -8.31 3.83
CA LEU A 106 12.91 -8.47 2.71
C LEU A 106 14.31 -8.05 3.13
N LEU A 107 15.22 -9.01 3.26
CA LEU A 107 16.59 -8.77 3.71
C LEU A 107 17.40 -7.87 2.79
N ASP A 108 17.13 -7.89 1.49
CA ASP A 108 17.79 -7.04 0.50
C ASP A 108 17.21 -5.62 0.46
N SER A 109 16.16 -5.33 1.21
CA SER A 109 15.59 -4.00 1.23
C SER A 109 16.53 -3.00 1.89
N PHE A 110 16.51 -1.75 1.43
CA PHE A 110 17.31 -0.68 2.04
C PHE A 110 17.01 -0.55 3.55
N ARG A 111 15.76 -0.74 3.95
CA ARG A 111 15.32 -0.70 5.34
C ARG A 111 15.95 -1.80 6.20
N ASN A 112 16.19 -2.99 5.63
CA ASN A 112 16.87 -4.08 6.31
C ASN A 112 18.39 -3.93 6.33
N GLN A 113 18.96 -3.10 5.46
CA GLN A 113 20.39 -2.82 5.42
C GLN A 113 20.80 -1.67 6.35
N LEU A 114 19.83 -0.96 6.93
CA LEU A 114 20.13 0.00 7.98
C LEU A 114 20.69 -0.73 9.21
N PRO A 115 21.60 -0.10 9.98
CA PRO A 115 22.20 -0.69 11.18
C PRO A 115 21.17 -1.23 12.17
N ASP A 116 19.96 -0.70 12.12
CA ASP A 116 18.84 -0.96 13.02
C ASP A 116 17.65 -1.59 12.30
N ALA A 117 17.91 -2.44 11.28
CA ALA A 117 16.90 -3.17 10.52
C ALA A 117 15.90 -3.90 11.45
N PRO A 118 14.77 -4.42 10.95
CA PRO A 118 13.56 -4.75 11.73
C PRO A 118 13.71 -5.68 12.94
N ILE A 119 14.90 -6.25 13.13
CA ILE A 119 15.22 -7.09 14.31
C ILE A 119 15.53 -6.25 15.56
N LYS A 120 15.82 -4.97 15.40
CA LYS A 120 16.10 -4.05 16.49
C LYS A 120 15.09 -2.91 16.48
N GLU A 121 14.78 -2.39 17.67
CA GLU A 121 14.04 -1.13 17.75
C GLU A 121 14.90 -0.01 17.18
N ILE A 122 14.39 0.64 16.12
CA ILE A 122 15.01 1.81 15.55
C ILE A 122 14.42 3.02 16.25
N GLU A 123 15.27 3.85 16.80
CA GLU A 123 14.89 5.20 17.19
C GLU A 123 14.82 6.06 15.93
N ILE A 124 13.62 6.17 15.36
CA ILE A 124 13.37 6.95 14.15
C ILE A 124 13.11 8.39 14.59
N ASP A 125 13.80 9.34 13.98
CA ASP A 125 13.46 10.76 14.11
C ASP A 125 12.03 10.97 13.59
N GLU A 126 11.15 11.51 14.43
CA GLU A 126 9.72 11.71 14.12
C GLU A 126 9.51 12.54 12.85
N ASN A 127 10.43 13.49 12.56
CA ASN A 127 10.38 14.30 11.35
C ASN A 127 10.55 13.49 10.06
N TYR A 128 11.14 12.29 10.15
CA TYR A 128 11.39 11.41 9.02
C TYR A 128 10.60 10.08 9.10
N PHE A 129 9.68 9.96 10.05
CA PHE A 129 8.94 8.72 10.25
C PHE A 129 8.21 8.24 8.99
N TYR A 130 7.65 9.17 8.22
CA TYR A 130 6.96 8.86 6.95
C TYR A 130 7.82 8.08 5.93
N LEU A 131 9.15 8.21 5.99
CA LEU A 131 10.07 7.45 5.13
C LEU A 131 10.09 5.95 5.47
N TYR A 132 9.70 5.59 6.68
CA TYR A 132 9.67 4.21 7.19
C TYR A 132 8.25 3.65 7.25
N SER A 133 7.29 4.39 6.74
CA SER A 133 5.88 4.04 6.79
C SER A 133 5.50 2.88 5.86
N ASN A 134 4.30 2.33 6.08
CA ASN A 134 3.72 1.28 5.26
C ASN A 134 2.99 1.81 4.01
N ALA A 135 3.08 3.10 3.73
CA ALA A 135 2.46 3.71 2.55
C ALA A 135 2.96 3.07 1.24
N LEU A 136 2.03 2.66 0.37
CA LEU A 136 2.30 1.92 -0.88
C LEU A 136 2.76 2.84 -2.03
N THR A 137 3.58 3.82 -1.75
CA THR A 137 4.01 4.86 -2.70
C THR A 137 4.83 4.38 -3.88
N THR A 138 5.36 3.16 -3.82
CA THR A 138 6.14 2.56 -4.90
C THR A 138 5.40 1.47 -5.66
N HIS A 139 4.10 1.35 -5.43
CA HIS A 139 3.27 0.31 -6.01
C HIS A 139 2.21 0.93 -6.93
N CYS A 140 2.00 0.35 -8.09
CA CYS A 140 0.96 0.71 -9.04
C CYS A 140 0.19 -0.53 -9.49
N GLY A 141 -1.06 -0.39 -9.86
CA GLY A 141 -1.87 -1.44 -10.47
C GLY A 141 -1.68 -2.83 -9.84
N ALA A 142 -1.20 -3.79 -10.63
CA ALA A 142 -1.01 -5.18 -10.21
C ALA A 142 0.01 -5.36 -9.05
N TYR A 143 1.00 -4.48 -8.92
CA TYR A 143 1.95 -4.54 -7.79
C TYR A 143 1.31 -4.11 -6.48
N LYS A 144 0.41 -3.12 -6.53
CA LYS A 144 -0.38 -2.70 -5.37
C LYS A 144 -1.29 -3.86 -4.92
N GLU A 145 -1.95 -4.50 -5.87
CA GLU A 145 -2.76 -5.69 -5.63
C GLU A 145 -1.95 -6.85 -5.03
N LEU A 146 -0.75 -7.11 -5.57
CA LEU A 146 0.16 -8.13 -5.04
C LEU A 146 0.48 -7.86 -3.57
N GLN A 147 0.85 -6.63 -3.22
CA GLN A 147 1.18 -6.21 -1.87
C GLN A 147 -0.01 -6.40 -0.92
N ILE A 148 -1.19 -6.03 -1.34
CA ILE A 148 -2.39 -6.05 -0.50
C ILE A 148 -2.96 -7.46 -0.34
N LYS A 149 -2.98 -8.26 -1.40
CA LYS A 149 -3.65 -9.57 -1.40
C LYS A 149 -2.71 -10.75 -1.14
N GLN A 150 -1.52 -10.76 -1.73
CA GLN A 150 -0.64 -11.95 -1.73
C GLN A 150 0.41 -11.91 -0.61
N ILE A 151 0.97 -10.74 -0.33
CA ILE A 151 2.01 -10.62 0.71
C ILE A 151 1.49 -11.00 2.10
N PRO A 152 0.28 -10.61 2.54
CA PRO A 152 -0.25 -11.06 3.83
C PRO A 152 -0.38 -12.59 3.94
N GLN A 153 -0.71 -13.28 2.84
CA GLN A 153 -0.77 -14.75 2.82
C GLN A 153 0.62 -15.37 2.95
N ALA A 154 1.61 -14.82 2.23
CA ALA A 154 3.01 -15.24 2.33
C ALA A 154 3.55 -15.02 3.76
N ASN A 155 3.25 -13.87 4.36
CA ASN A 155 3.65 -13.54 5.73
C ASN A 155 3.05 -14.53 6.74
N SER A 156 1.77 -14.86 6.62
CA SER A 156 1.13 -15.88 7.46
C SER A 156 1.78 -17.26 7.31
N ALA A 157 2.20 -17.63 6.11
CA ALA A 157 2.93 -18.86 5.88
C ALA A 157 4.32 -18.85 6.55
N VAL A 158 5.04 -17.72 6.45
CA VAL A 158 6.33 -17.53 7.13
C VAL A 158 6.18 -17.64 8.65
N GLU A 159 5.15 -17.05 9.24
CA GLU A 159 4.87 -17.15 10.68
C GLU A 159 4.65 -18.59 11.15
N LYS A 160 3.83 -19.35 10.41
CA LYS A 160 3.58 -20.76 10.69
C LYS A 160 4.86 -21.60 10.56
N MET A 161 5.66 -21.35 9.54
CA MET A 161 6.94 -22.02 9.32
C MET A 161 7.96 -21.67 10.40
N ALA A 162 7.98 -20.44 10.91
CA ALA A 162 8.86 -20.02 12.01
C ALA A 162 8.54 -20.77 13.32
N ILE A 163 7.28 -20.99 13.61
CA ILE A 163 6.85 -21.81 14.74
C ILE A 163 7.35 -23.26 14.56
N ALA A 164 7.16 -23.83 13.38
CA ALA A 164 7.60 -25.18 13.06
C ALA A 164 9.14 -25.30 13.11
N TYR A 165 9.87 -24.30 12.61
CA TYR A 165 11.33 -24.20 12.66
C TYR A 165 11.88 -24.32 14.10
N ASN A 166 11.22 -23.71 15.06
CA ASN A 166 11.61 -23.77 16.46
C ASN A 166 11.27 -25.14 17.15
N ASN A 167 10.28 -25.86 16.61
CA ASN A 167 9.74 -27.05 17.28
C ASN A 167 10.10 -28.38 16.57
N ASP A 168 10.51 -28.35 15.30
CA ASP A 168 10.82 -29.56 14.51
C ASP A 168 12.22 -29.50 13.92
N PRO A 169 13.16 -30.36 14.38
CA PRO A 169 14.54 -30.40 13.89
C PRO A 169 14.66 -30.67 12.39
N LYS A 170 13.71 -31.41 11.80
CA LYS A 170 13.72 -31.68 10.34
C LYS A 170 13.36 -30.42 9.54
N ILE A 171 12.33 -29.73 9.97
CA ILE A 171 11.93 -28.45 9.34
C ILE A 171 13.06 -27.43 9.50
N LYS A 172 13.71 -27.39 10.66
CA LYS A 172 14.88 -26.54 10.90
C LYS A 172 15.97 -26.81 9.87
N GLN A 173 16.35 -28.09 9.70
CA GLN A 173 17.38 -28.48 8.73
C GLN A 173 17.00 -28.11 7.29
N ASP A 174 15.74 -28.32 6.92
CA ASP A 174 15.25 -27.99 5.58
C ASP A 174 15.35 -26.50 5.32
N VAL A 175 14.83 -25.65 6.23
CA VAL A 175 14.89 -24.18 6.13
C VAL A 175 16.32 -23.66 6.12
N ASP A 176 17.20 -24.20 6.97
CA ASP A 176 18.63 -23.84 6.97
C ASP A 176 19.27 -24.14 5.60
N SER A 177 18.86 -25.24 4.95
CA SER A 177 19.32 -25.56 3.61
C SER A 177 18.84 -24.57 2.54
N TRP A 178 17.67 -23.94 2.74
CA TRP A 178 17.13 -22.99 1.78
C TRP A 178 17.96 -21.72 1.68
N THR A 179 18.53 -21.25 2.79
CA THR A 179 19.37 -20.06 2.81
C THR A 179 20.65 -20.20 1.98
N LEU A 180 21.04 -21.45 1.68
CA LEU A 180 22.22 -21.80 0.88
C LEU A 180 21.89 -21.97 -0.61
N LYS A 181 20.62 -21.85 -1.03
CA LYS A 181 20.23 -22.02 -2.42
C LYS A 181 20.66 -20.84 -3.27
N SER A 182 21.05 -21.12 -4.52
CA SER A 182 21.33 -20.08 -5.52
C SER A 182 20.07 -19.32 -5.97
N ASN A 183 18.89 -19.91 -5.80
CA ASN A 183 17.63 -19.22 -6.03
C ASN A 183 17.38 -18.23 -4.88
N LYS A 184 17.49 -16.93 -5.20
CA LYS A 184 17.34 -15.83 -4.22
C LYS A 184 15.97 -15.83 -3.51
N LEU A 185 14.88 -16.16 -4.23
CA LEU A 185 13.56 -16.20 -3.62
C LEU A 185 13.49 -17.28 -2.51
N THR A 186 14.02 -18.47 -2.78
CA THR A 186 14.09 -19.54 -1.79
C THR A 186 15.00 -19.17 -0.62
N ALA A 187 16.15 -18.57 -0.89
CA ALA A 187 17.07 -18.12 0.15
C ALA A 187 16.42 -17.04 1.04
N ASN A 188 15.79 -16.05 0.46
CA ASN A 188 15.09 -14.99 1.19
C ASN A 188 13.93 -15.53 2.04
N MET A 189 13.19 -16.52 1.53
CA MET A 189 12.17 -17.22 2.31
C MET A 189 12.78 -17.91 3.55
N GLY A 190 13.90 -18.61 3.38
CA GLY A 190 14.63 -19.23 4.49
C GLY A 190 15.06 -18.19 5.54
N TYR A 191 15.65 -17.08 5.11
CA TYR A 191 16.05 -16.00 6.00
C TYR A 191 14.87 -15.36 6.72
N ALA A 192 13.74 -15.12 6.03
CA ALA A 192 12.54 -14.57 6.64
C ALA A 192 11.98 -15.48 7.76
N ILE A 193 11.97 -16.80 7.53
CA ILE A 193 11.56 -17.78 8.53
C ILE A 193 12.51 -17.78 9.75
N GLN A 194 13.82 -17.78 9.52
CA GLN A 194 14.81 -17.72 10.60
C GLN A 194 14.69 -16.42 11.41
N LEU A 195 14.48 -15.29 10.73
CA LEU A 195 14.31 -13.99 11.34
C LEU A 195 13.07 -13.96 12.25
N LYS A 196 11.94 -14.44 11.76
CA LYS A 196 10.70 -14.54 12.54
C LYS A 196 10.84 -15.52 13.70
N ALA A 197 11.51 -16.65 13.50
CA ALA A 197 11.75 -17.65 14.53
C ALA A 197 12.62 -17.11 15.68
N ALA A 198 13.62 -16.28 15.35
CA ALA A 198 14.48 -15.61 16.33
C ALA A 198 13.77 -14.44 17.04
N ASN A 199 12.77 -13.85 16.40
CA ASN A 199 12.05 -12.65 16.87
C ASN A 199 10.53 -12.89 16.80
N PRO A 200 9.94 -13.64 17.73
CA PRO A 200 8.51 -14.00 17.67
C PRO A 200 7.56 -12.81 17.67
N SER A 201 7.95 -11.69 18.27
CA SER A 201 7.17 -10.45 18.33
C SER A 201 7.19 -9.65 17.00
N LEU A 202 8.10 -9.98 16.08
CA LEU A 202 8.16 -9.31 14.79
C LEU A 202 6.91 -9.61 13.97
N THR A 203 6.27 -8.57 13.47
CA THR A 203 5.08 -8.67 12.59
C THR A 203 5.51 -8.41 11.16
N PHE A 204 5.09 -9.28 10.23
CA PHE A 204 5.42 -9.18 8.81
C PHE A 204 4.28 -8.71 7.92
N SER A 205 3.08 -8.56 8.47
CA SER A 205 1.91 -8.16 7.69
C SER A 205 1.45 -6.77 8.06
N ASP A 206 1.46 -5.90 7.07
CA ASP A 206 0.76 -4.63 7.17
C ASP A 206 -0.74 -4.86 7.04
N ASN A 207 -1.52 -4.16 7.84
CA ASN A 207 -2.96 -4.19 7.74
C ASN A 207 -3.45 -3.03 6.87
N TYR A 208 -3.97 -3.36 5.68
CA TYR A 208 -4.55 -2.41 4.74
C TYR A 208 -6.09 -2.38 4.80
N HIS A 209 -6.70 -2.95 5.84
CA HIS A 209 -8.13 -2.91 6.12
C HIS A 209 -9.06 -3.44 5.03
N PHE A 210 -8.55 -4.21 4.06
CA PHE A 210 -9.38 -4.78 2.99
C PHE A 210 -10.42 -5.77 3.49
N ASP A 211 -10.16 -6.47 4.58
CA ASP A 211 -11.16 -7.35 5.19
C ASP A 211 -12.33 -6.55 5.77
N THR A 212 -12.05 -5.39 6.38
CA THR A 212 -13.10 -4.47 6.83
C THR A 212 -13.86 -3.91 5.65
N PHE A 213 -13.15 -3.45 4.61
CA PHE A 213 -13.76 -2.89 3.41
C PHE A 213 -14.69 -3.87 2.67
N LYS A 214 -14.31 -5.14 2.55
CA LYS A 214 -15.14 -6.18 1.91
C LYS A 214 -16.41 -6.51 2.67
N ASN A 215 -16.46 -6.22 3.97
CA ASN A 215 -17.60 -6.54 4.83
C ASN A 215 -18.55 -5.35 5.02
N ILE A 216 -18.35 -4.22 4.33
CA ILE A 216 -19.29 -3.09 4.37
C ILE A 216 -20.60 -3.44 3.68
N THR A 217 -21.67 -2.79 4.13
CA THR A 217 -23.04 -2.95 3.61
C THR A 217 -23.67 -1.56 3.46
N GLY A 218 -24.81 -1.49 2.79
CA GLY A 218 -25.54 -0.24 2.60
C GLY A 218 -25.00 0.58 1.43
N THR A 219 -24.93 1.90 1.59
CA THR A 219 -24.51 2.82 0.54
C THR A 219 -23.02 3.13 0.64
N LEU A 220 -22.28 2.97 -0.45
CA LEU A 220 -20.89 3.41 -0.61
C LEU A 220 -20.84 4.66 -1.47
N GLU A 221 -20.20 5.71 -0.97
CA GLU A 221 -19.90 6.90 -1.77
C GLU A 221 -18.40 6.97 -2.06
N ILE A 222 -18.04 7.20 -3.33
CA ILE A 222 -16.65 7.22 -3.81
C ILE A 222 -16.34 8.59 -4.35
N LEU A 223 -15.36 9.27 -3.73
CA LEU A 223 -14.86 10.58 -4.12
C LEU A 223 -13.37 10.53 -4.48
N GLY A 224 -13.02 11.03 -5.67
CA GLY A 224 -11.61 11.24 -6.05
C GLY A 224 -10.81 9.97 -6.32
N LEU A 225 -11.44 8.81 -6.44
CA LEU A 225 -10.77 7.56 -6.79
C LEU A 225 -10.73 7.40 -8.30
N SER A 226 -9.55 7.14 -8.87
CA SER A 226 -9.39 6.88 -10.29
C SER A 226 -9.75 5.44 -10.63
N PRO A 227 -10.61 5.19 -11.64
CA PRO A 227 -10.92 3.83 -12.07
C PRO A 227 -9.75 3.16 -12.82
N TRP A 228 -8.71 3.90 -13.17
CA TRP A 228 -7.60 3.42 -14.00
C TRP A 228 -6.47 2.76 -13.21
N ASN A 229 -6.30 3.12 -11.94
CA ASN A 229 -5.15 2.66 -11.14
C ASN A 229 -5.52 1.69 -10.01
N ASP A 230 -6.77 1.67 -9.58
CA ASP A 230 -7.18 1.03 -8.33
C ASP A 230 -8.18 -0.12 -8.53
N PHE A 231 -7.97 -0.95 -9.55
CA PHE A 231 -8.83 -2.10 -9.91
C PHE A 231 -9.13 -3.01 -8.71
N HIS A 232 -8.19 -3.24 -7.83
CA HIS A 232 -8.35 -4.08 -6.64
C HIS A 232 -9.41 -3.55 -5.66
N ILE A 233 -9.64 -2.23 -5.64
CA ILE A 233 -10.72 -1.62 -4.85
C ILE A 233 -12.07 -1.98 -5.49
N PHE A 234 -12.21 -1.77 -6.80
CA PHE A 234 -13.45 -2.10 -7.52
C PHE A 234 -13.78 -3.59 -7.49
N GLU A 235 -12.78 -4.47 -7.56
CA GLU A 235 -12.97 -5.90 -7.34
C GLU A 235 -13.49 -6.20 -5.92
N SER A 236 -12.98 -5.47 -4.92
CA SER A 236 -13.43 -5.62 -3.54
C SER A 236 -14.86 -5.13 -3.36
N ILE A 237 -15.27 -4.06 -4.07
CA ILE A 237 -16.65 -3.57 -4.11
C ILE A 237 -17.58 -4.63 -4.72
N ASN A 238 -17.20 -5.20 -5.86
CA ASN A 238 -18.00 -6.28 -6.50
C ASN A 238 -18.14 -7.52 -5.62
N ALA A 239 -17.17 -7.77 -4.75
CA ALA A 239 -17.18 -8.92 -3.83
C ALA A 239 -17.85 -8.60 -2.47
N SER A 240 -18.26 -7.36 -2.25
CA SER A 240 -18.90 -6.90 -1.01
C SER A 240 -20.42 -7.10 -1.03
N ASN A 241 -21.05 -6.74 0.09
CA ASN A 241 -22.52 -6.75 0.22
C ASN A 241 -23.09 -5.31 0.20
N ILE A 242 -22.53 -4.46 -0.65
CA ILE A 242 -22.99 -3.07 -0.84
C ILE A 242 -24.30 -3.10 -1.61
N ASP A 243 -25.29 -2.34 -1.13
CA ASP A 243 -26.61 -2.23 -1.77
C ASP A 243 -26.62 -1.18 -2.87
N GLU A 244 -25.91 -0.07 -2.65
CA GLU A 244 -25.85 1.08 -3.55
C GLU A 244 -24.43 1.68 -3.59
N CYS A 245 -24.01 2.13 -4.76
CA CYS A 245 -22.76 2.89 -4.94
C CYS A 245 -23.04 4.22 -5.61
N VAL A 246 -22.53 5.30 -5.02
CA VAL A 246 -22.51 6.64 -5.62
C VAL A 246 -21.07 6.97 -5.98
N TYR A 247 -20.80 7.18 -7.27
CA TYR A 247 -19.48 7.52 -7.76
C TYR A 247 -19.44 8.94 -8.30
N TYR A 248 -18.58 9.76 -7.72
CA TYR A 248 -18.36 11.14 -8.14
C TYR A 248 -17.20 11.21 -9.14
N TYR A 249 -17.46 11.65 -10.38
CA TYR A 249 -16.48 11.66 -11.47
C TYR A 249 -16.26 13.07 -12.03
N PHE A 250 -15.05 13.29 -12.55
CA PHE A 250 -14.67 14.52 -13.26
C PHE A 250 -14.76 14.36 -14.77
N ASN A 251 -14.33 13.21 -15.29
CA ASN A 251 -14.24 12.94 -16.72
C ASN A 251 -15.28 11.91 -17.16
N GLU A 252 -15.88 12.13 -18.31
CA GLU A 252 -16.83 11.16 -18.90
C GLU A 252 -16.19 9.77 -19.14
N SER A 253 -14.88 9.73 -19.46
CA SER A 253 -14.15 8.47 -19.60
C SER A 253 -14.16 7.62 -18.32
N ASP A 254 -14.15 8.27 -17.16
CA ASP A 254 -14.23 7.57 -15.86
C ASP A 254 -15.61 6.94 -15.68
N CYS A 255 -16.65 7.65 -16.11
CA CYS A 255 -18.02 7.17 -16.06
C CYS A 255 -18.22 5.84 -16.83
N ASP A 256 -17.66 5.73 -18.02
CA ASP A 256 -17.77 4.51 -18.82
C ASP A 256 -16.96 3.37 -18.23
N MET A 257 -15.74 3.66 -17.74
CA MET A 257 -14.92 2.65 -17.07
C MET A 257 -15.57 2.12 -15.79
N ILE A 258 -16.19 2.99 -14.99
CA ILE A 258 -16.87 2.56 -13.76
C ILE A 258 -18.03 1.61 -14.05
N LYS A 259 -18.81 1.82 -15.10
CA LYS A 259 -19.88 0.90 -15.53
C LYS A 259 -19.31 -0.48 -15.88
N GLU A 260 -18.12 -0.52 -16.47
CA GLU A 260 -17.44 -1.77 -16.80
C GLU A 260 -16.88 -2.46 -15.54
N LEU A 261 -16.34 -1.69 -14.61
CA LEU A 261 -15.72 -2.21 -13.38
C LEU A 261 -16.75 -2.68 -12.34
N LEU A 262 -17.94 -2.11 -12.32
CA LEU A 262 -19.01 -2.42 -11.37
C LEU A 262 -20.27 -2.98 -12.04
N PRO A 263 -20.17 -4.06 -12.84
CA PRO A 263 -21.30 -4.57 -13.63
C PRO A 263 -22.38 -5.24 -12.80
N THR A 264 -22.08 -5.64 -11.55
CA THR A 264 -22.97 -6.39 -10.67
C THR A 264 -23.80 -5.50 -9.75
N LEU A 265 -23.48 -4.21 -9.65
CA LEU A 265 -24.20 -3.28 -8.80
C LEU A 265 -25.52 -2.89 -9.45
N ASN A 266 -26.63 -3.24 -8.80
CA ASN A 266 -27.97 -2.92 -9.25
C ASN A 266 -28.34 -1.43 -9.09
N ALA A 267 -27.69 -0.74 -8.16
CA ALA A 267 -27.91 0.68 -7.88
C ALA A 267 -26.56 1.42 -7.95
N LEU A 268 -26.18 1.85 -9.14
CA LEU A 268 -25.01 2.70 -9.39
C LEU A 268 -25.45 4.09 -9.81
N SER A 269 -25.20 5.08 -8.98
CA SER A 269 -25.44 6.49 -9.25
C SER A 269 -24.11 7.18 -9.67
N LEU A 270 -24.11 7.88 -10.78
CA LEU A 270 -22.94 8.59 -11.30
C LEU A 270 -23.20 10.09 -11.24
N ILE A 271 -22.35 10.81 -10.49
CA ILE A 271 -22.50 12.25 -10.26
C ILE A 271 -21.27 12.96 -10.81
N HIS A 272 -21.53 13.82 -11.82
CA HIS A 272 -20.48 14.68 -12.35
C HIS A 272 -20.17 15.81 -11.36
N ILE A 273 -18.88 15.99 -11.05
CA ILE A 273 -18.38 17.11 -10.26
C ILE A 273 -17.56 18.02 -11.18
N SER A 274 -17.92 19.30 -11.21
CA SER A 274 -17.13 20.32 -11.91
C SER A 274 -15.98 20.78 -11.02
N GLU A 275 -14.86 21.14 -11.64
CA GLU A 275 -13.81 21.87 -10.92
C GLU A 275 -14.38 23.14 -10.27
N PRO A 276 -13.92 23.48 -9.07
CA PRO A 276 -14.37 24.66 -8.34
C PRO A 276 -13.97 25.96 -9.02
#